data_9198f93e6e9447182eebbdd9f15f956d
#
_entry.id   9198f93e6e9447182eebbdd9f15f956d
#
_cell.length_a   1.000
_cell.length_b   1.000
_cell.length_c   1.000
_cell.angle_alpha   90.00
_cell.angle_beta   90.00
_cell.angle_gamma   90.00
#
_symmetry.space_group_name_H-M   'P 1'
#
loop_
_entity.id
_entity.type
_entity.pdbx_description
1 polymer ?
#
loop_
_entity_poly.entity_id
_entity_poly.type
_entity_poly.pdbx_seq_one_letter_code
_entity_poly.pdbx_strand_id
1 'polypeptide(L)'
;MAENEMSINARFEYLRVMQIKYQLAPDRKTKSRLLDEMESVTHLGRKHLVALMNGPRVQRYKRSRERQRVYDDEVAQSIETVADALDWICPERLQPTLRKTAEHLIGFGEMEATPEVLDKLGRISIATVGRILRRIRPTERLPRPYPGRRAETSAQQAVPISIIPWDEPEPGHFEVDLVHHGSSDAAGKVVCTIQFIDVLTGWSERFAILGLASLAIWDALQRFKQRCPFPIRELHFDNGPEFINSVLIACFGRELVNCIPTRGRPHYHNDNRFVEQKNSSLVRAYFGTLPLHTAAHRQALDQLYEDMWLFYNFFQPVLRQTERKPVSGSNGIIRIRRKQDRARTPLDRLLTAKPPISRQTQERLLLLCADTNPLALKRGIHAQIEQLTQMVRNS
;
A
#
# COMPACT_ATOMS: atom_id res chain seq x y z
N MET A 1 14.27 -15.91 -23.53
CA MET A 1 15.32 -16.91 -23.21
C MET A 1 16.53 -16.12 -22.81
N ALA A 2 16.95 -16.22 -21.55
CA ALA A 2 18.19 -15.58 -21.10
C ALA A 2 19.34 -16.32 -21.74
N GLU A 3 20.09 -15.64 -22.59
CA GLU A 3 21.35 -16.13 -23.15
C GLU A 3 22.26 -16.50 -21.98
N ASN A 4 22.92 -17.65 -22.12
CA ASN A 4 23.83 -18.23 -21.15
C ASN A 4 25.05 -17.31 -20.93
N GLU A 5 24.90 -16.25 -20.15
CA GLU A 5 26.04 -15.39 -19.80
C GLU A 5 27.02 -16.17 -18.92
N MET A 6 28.27 -16.24 -19.39
CA MET A 6 29.37 -16.86 -18.69
C MET A 6 29.56 -16.26 -17.29
N SER A 7 29.67 -17.09 -16.25
CA SER A 7 29.91 -16.61 -14.89
C SER A 7 31.22 -15.79 -14.80
N ILE A 8 31.29 -14.84 -13.89
CA ILE A 8 32.48 -14.00 -13.71
C ILE A 8 33.74 -14.87 -13.50
N ASN A 9 33.68 -15.95 -12.73
CA ASN A 9 34.82 -16.82 -12.50
C ASN A 9 35.23 -17.57 -13.77
N ALA A 10 34.27 -18.15 -14.51
CA ALA A 10 34.51 -18.81 -15.77
C ALA A 10 35.16 -17.86 -16.80
N ARG A 11 34.68 -16.57 -16.84
CA ARG A 11 35.26 -15.54 -17.69
C ARG A 11 36.74 -15.27 -17.36
N PHE A 12 37.09 -15.18 -16.07
CA PHE A 12 38.52 -15.01 -15.67
C PHE A 12 39.35 -16.22 -16.00
N GLU A 13 38.87 -17.45 -15.84
CA GLU A 13 39.56 -18.68 -16.22
C GLU A 13 39.82 -18.75 -17.72
N TYR A 14 38.79 -18.49 -18.52
CA TYR A 14 38.90 -18.41 -19.98
C TYR A 14 39.94 -17.38 -20.41
N LEU A 15 39.89 -16.17 -19.90
CA LEU A 15 40.84 -15.10 -20.25
C LEU A 15 42.29 -15.41 -19.84
N ARG A 16 42.51 -16.17 -18.76
CA ARG A 16 43.85 -16.65 -18.40
C ARG A 16 44.44 -17.60 -19.45
N VAL A 17 43.62 -18.55 -19.91
CA VAL A 17 44.07 -19.50 -20.96
C VAL A 17 44.33 -18.75 -22.24
N MET A 18 43.44 -17.82 -22.60
CA MET A 18 43.57 -17.01 -23.82
C MET A 18 44.76 -16.06 -23.76
N GLN A 19 45.14 -15.54 -22.58
CA GLN A 19 46.33 -14.72 -22.41
C GLN A 19 47.60 -15.48 -22.79
N ILE A 20 47.72 -16.73 -22.34
CA ILE A 20 48.87 -17.58 -22.68
C ILE A 20 48.92 -17.85 -24.19
N LYS A 21 47.77 -18.21 -24.80
CA LYS A 21 47.67 -18.43 -26.26
C LYS A 21 48.03 -17.17 -27.05
N TYR A 22 47.58 -16.01 -26.60
CA TYR A 22 47.86 -14.72 -27.25
C TYR A 22 49.33 -14.33 -27.19
N GLN A 23 49.99 -14.58 -26.06
CA GLN A 23 51.40 -14.31 -25.89
C GLN A 23 52.29 -15.25 -26.74
N LEU A 24 51.88 -16.49 -26.92
CA LEU A 24 52.58 -17.49 -27.75
C LEU A 24 52.25 -17.41 -29.24
N ALA A 25 51.29 -16.57 -29.64
CA ALA A 25 50.84 -16.44 -31.02
C ALA A 25 51.99 -15.88 -31.92
N PRO A 26 52.30 -16.57 -33.06
CA PRO A 26 53.49 -16.27 -33.87
C PRO A 26 53.37 -14.97 -34.66
N ASP A 27 52.19 -14.53 -34.98
CA ASP A 27 51.93 -13.40 -35.87
C ASP A 27 50.76 -12.53 -35.46
N ARG A 28 50.69 -11.33 -36.07
CA ARG A 28 49.63 -10.35 -35.82
C ARG A 28 48.22 -10.85 -36.24
N LYS A 29 48.15 -11.70 -37.28
CA LYS A 29 46.90 -12.22 -37.79
C LYS A 29 46.28 -13.21 -36.82
N THR A 30 47.08 -14.11 -36.26
CA THR A 30 46.69 -15.04 -35.20
C THR A 30 46.25 -14.31 -33.95
N LYS A 31 46.98 -13.28 -33.51
CA LYS A 31 46.58 -12.43 -32.38
C LYS A 31 45.22 -11.75 -32.62
N SER A 32 44.95 -11.28 -33.83
CA SER A 32 43.69 -10.67 -34.18
C SER A 32 42.52 -11.65 -34.07
N ARG A 33 42.69 -12.90 -34.58
CA ARG A 33 41.67 -13.97 -34.50
C ARG A 33 41.35 -14.34 -33.04
N LEU A 34 42.38 -14.44 -32.19
CA LEU A 34 42.15 -14.70 -30.75
C LEU A 34 41.37 -13.57 -30.05
N LEU A 35 41.60 -12.30 -30.47
CA LEU A 35 40.83 -11.17 -29.96
C LEU A 35 39.37 -11.22 -30.42
N ASP A 36 39.12 -11.59 -31.66
CA ASP A 36 37.76 -11.75 -32.21
C ASP A 36 36.98 -12.86 -31.47
N GLU A 37 37.66 -13.99 -31.20
CA GLU A 37 37.09 -15.08 -30.39
C GLU A 37 36.76 -14.62 -28.98
N MET A 38 37.72 -13.94 -28.30
CA MET A 38 37.50 -13.44 -26.95
C MET A 38 36.35 -12.41 -26.88
N GLU A 39 36.25 -11.53 -27.87
CA GLU A 39 35.17 -10.54 -27.96
C GLU A 39 33.80 -11.20 -28.10
N SER A 40 33.68 -12.22 -28.95
CA SER A 40 32.46 -12.97 -29.14
C SER A 40 32.04 -13.75 -27.90
N VAL A 41 32.97 -14.33 -27.15
CA VAL A 41 32.70 -15.16 -25.96
C VAL A 41 32.49 -14.35 -24.70
N THR A 42 33.24 -13.26 -24.51
CA THR A 42 33.21 -12.49 -23.27
C THR A 42 32.39 -11.21 -23.32
N HIS A 43 32.03 -10.76 -24.53
CA HIS A 43 31.39 -9.47 -24.82
C HIS A 43 32.18 -8.26 -24.28
N LEU A 44 33.53 -8.41 -24.10
CA LEU A 44 34.41 -7.33 -23.71
C LEU A 44 34.96 -6.62 -24.95
N GLY A 45 34.95 -5.30 -24.91
CA GLY A 45 35.44 -4.52 -26.04
C GLY A 45 36.93 -4.77 -26.35
N ARG A 46 37.30 -4.81 -27.65
CA ARG A 46 38.62 -5.15 -28.16
C ARG A 46 39.77 -4.39 -27.52
N LYS A 47 39.61 -3.07 -27.29
CA LYS A 47 40.62 -2.28 -26.60
C LYS A 47 40.96 -2.79 -25.18
N HIS A 48 39.92 -3.20 -24.45
CA HIS A 48 40.06 -3.76 -23.12
C HIS A 48 40.76 -5.13 -23.15
N LEU A 49 40.36 -5.98 -24.11
CA LEU A 49 41.02 -7.28 -24.32
C LEU A 49 42.50 -7.15 -24.67
N VAL A 50 42.88 -6.21 -25.55
CA VAL A 50 44.31 -5.92 -25.88
C VAL A 50 45.07 -5.51 -24.62
N ALA A 51 44.52 -4.64 -23.79
CA ALA A 51 45.13 -4.24 -22.53
C ALA A 51 45.29 -5.42 -21.57
N LEU A 52 44.30 -6.30 -21.45
CA LEU A 52 44.36 -7.50 -20.62
C LEU A 52 45.42 -8.50 -21.12
N MET A 53 45.50 -8.72 -22.43
CA MET A 53 46.43 -9.70 -23.03
C MET A 53 47.90 -9.28 -22.96
N ASN A 54 48.17 -7.97 -23.00
CA ASN A 54 49.51 -7.41 -22.86
C ASN A 54 49.87 -7.00 -21.41
N GLY A 55 48.90 -7.09 -20.51
CA GLY A 55 49.07 -6.76 -19.09
C GLY A 55 49.58 -7.90 -18.23
N PRO A 56 49.62 -7.71 -16.91
CA PRO A 56 49.97 -8.75 -15.96
C PRO A 56 48.97 -9.92 -16.02
N ARG A 57 49.34 -11.07 -15.40
CA ARG A 57 48.51 -12.27 -15.37
C ARG A 57 47.05 -11.92 -14.98
N VAL A 58 46.13 -12.26 -15.85
CA VAL A 58 44.69 -12.01 -15.62
C VAL A 58 44.24 -12.67 -14.32
N GLN A 59 43.85 -11.87 -13.35
CA GLN A 59 43.34 -12.36 -12.06
C GLN A 59 42.26 -11.43 -11.52
N ARG A 60 41.38 -12.04 -10.72
CA ARG A 60 40.34 -11.28 -10.03
C ARG A 60 40.96 -10.61 -8.80
N TYR A 61 41.17 -9.31 -8.85
CA TYR A 61 41.58 -8.57 -7.66
C TYR A 61 40.40 -8.44 -6.70
N LYS A 62 40.53 -8.91 -5.47
CA LYS A 62 39.65 -8.51 -4.39
C LYS A 62 39.78 -7.02 -4.18
N ARG A 63 38.68 -6.28 -4.11
CA ARG A 63 38.75 -4.87 -3.75
C ARG A 63 39.38 -4.74 -2.38
N SER A 64 40.51 -4.03 -2.31
CA SER A 64 41.29 -3.81 -1.09
C SER A 64 40.64 -2.83 -0.10
N ARG A 65 39.64 -2.08 -0.55
CA ARG A 65 38.82 -1.20 0.30
C ARG A 65 37.42 -1.65 0.25
N GLU A 66 36.90 -2.16 1.35
CA GLU A 66 35.43 -2.21 1.58
C GLU A 66 34.93 -0.77 1.70
N ARG A 67 33.96 -0.41 0.88
CA ARG A 67 33.23 0.86 1.04
C ARG A 67 32.55 0.82 2.39
N GLN A 68 32.86 1.76 3.29
CA GLN A 68 32.09 1.93 4.52
C GLN A 68 30.60 2.02 4.18
N ARG A 69 29.80 1.24 4.89
CA ARG A 69 28.35 1.27 4.73
C ARG A 69 27.85 2.61 5.26
N VAL A 70 27.26 3.43 4.40
CA VAL A 70 26.64 4.70 4.79
C VAL A 70 25.42 4.45 5.70
N TYR A 71 24.70 3.37 5.42
CA TYR A 71 23.55 2.90 6.19
C TYR A 71 23.98 1.64 6.95
N ASP A 72 24.34 1.84 8.21
CA ASP A 72 24.85 0.85 9.15
C ASP A 72 23.68 0.06 9.81
N ASP A 73 24.00 -0.74 10.81
CA ASP A 73 23.03 -1.56 11.50
C ASP A 73 22.11 -0.73 12.42
N GLU A 74 22.57 0.43 12.91
CA GLU A 74 21.75 1.37 13.68
C GLU A 74 20.63 1.97 12.82
N VAL A 75 20.95 2.38 11.58
CA VAL A 75 19.94 2.83 10.60
C VAL A 75 18.99 1.69 10.24
N ALA A 76 19.50 0.46 10.10
CA ALA A 76 18.63 -0.69 9.79
C ALA A 76 17.65 -1.00 10.92
N GLN A 77 18.09 -0.95 12.17
CA GLN A 77 17.25 -1.12 13.36
C GLN A 77 16.20 -0.02 13.47
N SER A 78 16.57 1.23 13.22
CA SER A 78 15.61 2.34 13.19
C SER A 78 14.54 2.14 12.11
N ILE A 79 14.92 1.66 10.90
CA ILE A 79 13.97 1.33 9.84
C ILE A 79 13.06 0.18 10.27
N GLU A 80 13.58 -0.82 10.97
CA GLU A 80 12.81 -1.95 11.48
C GLU A 80 11.72 -1.50 12.45
N THR A 81 12.08 -0.68 13.45
CA THR A 81 11.12 -0.15 14.43
C THR A 81 10.02 0.68 13.76
N VAL A 82 10.39 1.56 12.83
CA VAL A 82 9.41 2.34 12.07
C VAL A 82 8.55 1.47 11.16
N ALA A 83 9.13 0.47 10.50
CA ALA A 83 8.40 -0.46 9.64
C ALA A 83 7.42 -1.31 10.47
N ASP A 84 7.84 -1.76 11.65
CA ASP A 84 6.97 -2.46 12.58
C ASP A 84 5.82 -1.56 13.04
N ALA A 85 6.09 -0.34 13.48
CA ALA A 85 5.05 0.61 13.90
C ALA A 85 4.02 0.91 12.82
N LEU A 86 4.38 0.80 11.54
CA LEU A 86 3.51 1.04 10.38
C LEU A 86 3.03 -0.26 9.69
N ASP A 87 3.11 -1.39 10.37
CA ASP A 87 2.64 -2.69 9.87
C ASP A 87 3.30 -3.14 8.55
N TRP A 88 4.62 -2.97 8.46
CA TRP A 88 5.48 -3.46 7.37
C TRP A 88 5.01 -3.05 5.97
N ILE A 89 4.57 -1.81 5.81
CA ILE A 89 4.18 -1.26 4.51
C ILE A 89 5.32 -1.31 3.48
N CYS A 90 4.98 -1.18 2.18
CA CYS A 90 5.97 -1.22 1.11
C CYS A 90 6.96 -0.02 1.17
N PRO A 91 8.19 -0.19 0.63
CA PRO A 91 9.24 0.84 0.69
C PRO A 91 8.81 2.20 0.14
N GLU A 92 7.97 2.22 -0.89
CA GLU A 92 7.46 3.43 -1.55
C GLU A 92 6.57 4.25 -0.62
N ARG A 93 5.85 3.58 0.28
CA ARG A 93 5.01 4.22 1.29
C ARG A 93 5.80 4.54 2.56
N LEU A 94 6.77 3.70 2.93
CA LEU A 94 7.54 3.82 4.16
C LEU A 94 8.56 4.96 4.08
N GLN A 95 9.37 5.01 3.01
CA GLN A 95 10.48 5.95 2.89
C GLN A 95 10.09 7.41 3.11
N PRO A 96 8.99 7.94 2.54
CA PRO A 96 8.62 9.35 2.72
C PRO A 96 8.28 9.75 4.16
N THR A 97 7.95 8.80 5.02
CA THR A 97 7.51 9.02 6.40
C THR A 97 8.54 8.60 7.44
N LEU A 98 9.64 7.94 7.04
CA LEU A 98 10.63 7.36 7.96
C LEU A 98 11.08 8.33 9.04
N ARG A 99 11.58 9.50 8.67
CA ARG A 99 12.10 10.49 9.61
C ARG A 99 11.00 11.01 10.53
N LYS A 100 9.86 11.42 9.97
CA LYS A 100 8.72 11.96 10.74
C LYS A 100 8.20 10.95 11.76
N THR A 101 8.08 9.68 11.34
CA THR A 101 7.59 8.61 12.24
C THR A 101 8.65 8.24 13.28
N ALA A 102 9.94 8.23 12.94
CA ALA A 102 11.01 8.02 13.91
C ALA A 102 11.02 9.12 14.98
N GLU A 103 10.98 10.39 14.59
CA GLU A 103 10.89 11.54 15.52
C GLU A 103 9.66 11.43 16.44
N HIS A 104 8.54 10.97 15.92
CA HIS A 104 7.31 10.77 16.68
C HIS A 104 7.46 9.62 17.71
N LEU A 105 8.03 8.47 17.31
CA LEU A 105 8.28 7.33 18.17
C LEU A 105 9.30 7.64 19.28
N ILE A 106 10.32 8.47 19.00
CA ILE A 106 11.28 8.96 20.00
C ILE A 106 10.53 9.76 21.09
N GLY A 107 9.57 10.60 20.69
CA GLY A 107 8.74 11.37 21.64
C GLY A 107 7.95 10.49 22.61
N PHE A 108 7.64 9.25 22.25
CA PHE A 108 6.99 8.25 23.13
C PHE A 108 7.98 7.29 23.82
N GLY A 109 9.30 7.44 23.58
CA GLY A 109 10.30 6.53 24.16
C GLY A 109 10.32 5.12 23.54
N GLU A 110 9.71 4.91 22.37
CA GLU A 110 9.65 3.61 21.68
C GLU A 110 10.94 3.31 20.89
N MET A 111 11.77 4.31 20.65
CA MET A 111 13.08 4.18 20.02
C MET A 111 14.01 5.32 20.39
N GLU A 112 15.31 5.08 20.22
CA GLU A 112 16.34 6.10 20.31
C GLU A 112 17.05 6.21 18.95
N ALA A 113 17.39 7.42 18.52
CA ALA A 113 18.18 7.65 17.34
C ALA A 113 18.98 8.96 17.44
N THR A 114 20.22 8.94 16.99
CA THR A 114 21.04 10.15 16.93
C THR A 114 20.56 11.10 15.83
N PRO A 115 20.87 12.40 15.91
CA PRO A 115 20.54 13.34 14.82
C PRO A 115 21.11 12.92 13.46
N GLU A 116 22.26 12.24 13.46
CA GLU A 116 22.88 11.70 12.24
C GLU A 116 22.04 10.56 11.62
N VAL A 117 21.49 9.66 12.45
CA VAL A 117 20.59 8.59 12.01
C VAL A 117 19.31 9.19 11.44
N LEU A 118 18.71 10.16 12.11
CA LEU A 118 17.50 10.84 11.63
C LEU A 118 17.73 11.52 10.27
N ASP A 119 18.89 12.13 10.07
CA ASP A 119 19.26 12.73 8.79
C ASP A 119 19.46 11.66 7.70
N LYS A 120 20.11 10.52 8.03
CA LYS A 120 20.22 9.37 7.13
C LYS A 120 18.85 8.83 6.75
N LEU A 121 17.89 8.71 7.70
CA LEU A 121 16.51 8.27 7.43
C LEU A 121 15.76 9.23 6.48
N GLY A 122 16.01 10.53 6.58
CA GLY A 122 15.42 11.53 5.68
C GLY A 122 15.93 11.47 4.24
N ARG A 123 17.19 11.03 4.04
CA ARG A 123 17.88 11.02 2.73
C ARG A 123 17.96 9.66 2.06
N ILE A 124 17.65 8.58 2.77
CA ILE A 124 17.72 7.22 2.24
C ILE A 124 16.82 7.03 1.01
N SER A 125 17.28 6.32 0.00
CA SER A 125 16.46 6.04 -1.18
C SER A 125 15.48 4.89 -0.96
N ILE A 126 14.33 4.93 -1.66
CA ILE A 126 13.32 3.85 -1.65
C ILE A 126 13.96 2.48 -1.96
N ALA A 127 14.86 2.43 -2.95
CA ALA A 127 15.55 1.19 -3.32
C ALA A 127 16.44 0.65 -2.20
N THR A 128 17.06 1.53 -1.39
CA THR A 128 17.88 1.12 -0.25
C THR A 128 17.00 0.64 0.90
N VAL A 129 15.91 1.33 1.21
CA VAL A 129 14.89 0.87 2.17
C VAL A 129 14.39 -0.52 1.78
N GLY A 130 14.04 -0.73 0.51
CA GLY A 130 13.59 -2.04 0.01
C GLY A 130 14.63 -3.15 0.15
N ARG A 131 15.94 -2.83 0.03
CA ARG A 131 17.03 -3.81 0.27
C ARG A 131 17.16 -4.15 1.75
N ILE A 132 17.04 -3.17 2.64
CA ILE A 132 17.10 -3.36 4.08
C ILE A 132 15.89 -4.19 4.54
N LEU A 133 14.67 -3.81 4.17
CA LEU A 133 13.46 -4.53 4.53
C LEU A 133 13.46 -5.99 4.09
N ARG A 134 13.97 -6.31 2.89
CA ARG A 134 14.10 -7.71 2.44
C ARG A 134 15.00 -8.56 3.32
N ARG A 135 15.97 -7.95 4.00
CA ARG A 135 16.91 -8.63 4.91
C ARG A 135 16.31 -8.88 6.29
N ILE A 136 15.49 -7.93 6.79
CA ILE A 136 15.01 -7.91 8.17
C ILE A 136 13.55 -8.34 8.34
N ARG A 137 12.76 -8.39 7.25
CA ARG A 137 11.32 -8.66 7.31
C ARG A 137 11.02 -10.08 7.82
N PRO A 138 10.13 -10.26 8.81
CA PRO A 138 9.67 -11.56 9.26
C PRO A 138 9.04 -12.39 8.13
N THR A 139 9.19 -13.72 8.20
CA THR A 139 8.80 -14.65 7.11
C THR A 139 7.29 -14.95 7.09
N GLU A 140 6.55 -14.62 8.14
CA GLU A 140 5.13 -14.95 8.26
C GLU A 140 4.24 -14.03 7.42
N ARG A 141 3.44 -14.63 6.53
CA ARG A 141 2.43 -13.96 5.69
C ARG A 141 1.05 -14.51 5.97
N LEU A 142 0.08 -13.61 6.18
CA LEU A 142 -1.34 -13.96 6.26
C LEU A 142 -1.91 -14.37 4.88
N PRO A 143 -2.80 -15.39 4.80
CA PRO A 143 -3.37 -15.89 3.55
C PRO A 143 -4.44 -14.96 2.96
N ARG A 144 -4.57 -14.92 1.62
CA ARG A 144 -5.52 -14.08 0.87
C ARG A 144 -6.71 -14.89 0.33
N PRO A 145 -7.96 -14.41 0.43
CA PRO A 145 -9.16 -15.08 -0.13
C PRO A 145 -9.67 -14.48 -1.45
N TYR A 146 -10.54 -15.24 -2.17
CA TYR A 146 -11.11 -14.97 -3.51
C TYR A 146 -12.59 -14.51 -3.47
N PRO A 147 -13.13 -13.69 -4.43
CA PRO A 147 -14.49 -13.14 -4.40
C PRO A 147 -15.52 -13.84 -5.31
N GLY A 148 -16.81 -13.73 -4.99
CA GLY A 148 -17.97 -14.25 -5.72
C GLY A 148 -18.95 -13.16 -6.25
N ARG A 149 -19.86 -13.47 -7.21
CA ARG A 149 -20.72 -12.55 -8.00
C ARG A 149 -22.21 -12.54 -7.59
N ARG A 150 -22.96 -11.43 -7.85
CA ARG A 150 -24.44 -11.27 -7.67
C ARG A 150 -25.13 -10.41 -8.74
N ALA A 151 -26.52 -10.45 -8.82
CA ALA A 151 -27.42 -9.84 -9.84
C ALA A 151 -28.27 -8.67 -9.33
N GLU A 152 -28.83 -7.80 -10.23
CA GLU A 152 -29.45 -6.47 -9.97
C GLU A 152 -30.97 -6.43 -9.72
N THR A 153 -31.49 -5.31 -9.09
CA THR A 153 -32.90 -5.08 -8.75
C THR A 153 -33.42 -3.68 -9.13
N SER A 154 -34.76 -3.49 -9.17
CA SER A 154 -35.48 -2.32 -9.72
C SER A 154 -35.34 -0.98 -8.97
N ALA A 155 -35.05 -0.96 -7.68
CA ALA A 155 -34.82 0.29 -6.92
C ALA A 155 -33.56 1.06 -7.36
N GLN A 156 -32.69 0.42 -8.10
CA GLN A 156 -31.42 0.99 -8.60
C GLN A 156 -31.61 2.12 -9.63
N GLN A 157 -32.75 2.16 -10.31
CA GLN A 157 -33.01 3.17 -11.37
C GLN A 157 -33.20 4.60 -10.84
N ALA A 158 -33.49 4.78 -9.55
CA ALA A 158 -33.73 6.09 -8.94
C ALA A 158 -32.45 6.85 -8.57
N VAL A 159 -31.28 6.18 -8.54
CA VAL A 159 -29.99 6.78 -8.20
C VAL A 159 -29.14 6.98 -9.46
N PRO A 160 -28.62 8.19 -9.72
CA PRO A 160 -27.87 8.48 -10.93
C PRO A 160 -26.59 7.65 -11.04
N ILE A 161 -26.34 7.15 -12.24
CA ILE A 161 -25.05 6.48 -12.56
C ILE A 161 -23.97 7.55 -12.70
N SER A 162 -22.89 7.42 -11.95
CA SER A 162 -21.75 8.31 -11.99
C SER A 162 -20.44 7.54 -11.86
N ILE A 163 -19.33 8.21 -12.02
CA ILE A 163 -17.99 7.72 -11.69
C ILE A 163 -17.26 8.87 -11.03
N ILE A 164 -16.82 8.70 -9.80
CA ILE A 164 -15.98 9.73 -9.16
C ILE A 164 -14.65 9.76 -9.93
N PRO A 165 -14.23 10.93 -10.47
CA PRO A 165 -12.93 11.07 -11.11
C PRO A 165 -11.79 10.69 -10.16
N TRP A 166 -10.76 10.03 -10.66
CA TRP A 166 -9.59 9.68 -9.83
C TRP A 166 -8.77 10.90 -9.41
N ASP A 167 -8.95 12.04 -10.05
CA ASP A 167 -8.31 13.34 -9.85
C ASP A 167 -9.28 14.38 -9.27
N GLU A 168 -10.30 13.92 -8.55
CA GLU A 168 -11.25 14.79 -7.82
C GLU A 168 -10.48 15.84 -7.00
N PRO A 169 -10.74 17.16 -7.19
CA PRO A 169 -9.94 18.21 -6.59
C PRO A 169 -10.31 18.51 -5.13
N GLU A 170 -11.52 18.14 -4.68
CA GLU A 170 -12.05 18.48 -3.35
C GLU A 170 -12.31 17.22 -2.51
N PRO A 171 -12.13 17.28 -1.17
CA PRO A 171 -12.54 16.21 -0.29
C PRO A 171 -14.06 16.17 -0.13
N GLY A 172 -14.58 14.99 0.20
CA GLY A 172 -16.01 14.77 0.45
C GLY A 172 -16.69 13.84 -0.56
N HIS A 173 -15.97 13.33 -1.53
CA HIS A 173 -16.45 12.34 -2.50
C HIS A 173 -16.02 10.95 -2.06
N PHE A 174 -16.96 10.18 -1.51
CA PHE A 174 -16.68 8.88 -0.90
C PHE A 174 -17.16 7.72 -1.78
N GLU A 175 -16.27 6.76 -2.03
CA GLU A 175 -16.67 5.42 -2.46
C GLU A 175 -17.12 4.62 -1.22
N VAL A 176 -18.26 3.93 -1.33
CA VAL A 176 -18.87 3.15 -0.24
C VAL A 176 -19.03 1.70 -0.68
N ASP A 177 -18.68 0.77 0.21
CA ASP A 177 -18.83 -0.66 -0.06
C ASP A 177 -19.11 -1.44 1.24
N LEU A 178 -19.64 -2.66 1.09
CA LEU A 178 -19.95 -3.60 2.16
C LEU A 178 -19.03 -4.83 2.07
N VAL A 179 -18.43 -5.17 3.19
CA VAL A 179 -17.67 -6.40 3.34
C VAL A 179 -18.41 -7.34 4.28
N HIS A 180 -18.81 -8.50 3.77
CA HIS A 180 -19.44 -9.55 4.57
C HIS A 180 -18.34 -10.36 5.29
N HIS A 181 -18.53 -10.62 6.59
CA HIS A 181 -17.67 -11.46 7.41
C HIS A 181 -18.24 -12.88 7.52
N GLY A 182 -17.82 -13.73 6.60
CA GLY A 182 -18.31 -15.12 6.52
C GLY A 182 -19.65 -15.27 5.78
N SER A 183 -20.29 -16.42 5.95
CA SER A 183 -21.67 -16.69 5.51
C SER A 183 -22.64 -16.31 6.62
N SER A 184 -23.90 -15.99 6.25
CA SER A 184 -24.98 -15.80 7.22
C SER A 184 -25.20 -17.08 8.04
N ASP A 185 -25.59 -16.91 9.31
CA ASP A 185 -26.05 -18.03 10.15
C ASP A 185 -27.38 -18.60 9.63
N ALA A 186 -27.90 -19.64 10.32
CA ALA A 186 -29.20 -20.25 9.98
C ALA A 186 -30.37 -19.25 10.10
N ALA A 187 -30.23 -18.15 10.82
CA ALA A 187 -31.19 -17.07 10.94
C ALA A 187 -30.95 -15.93 9.92
N GLY A 188 -30.01 -16.09 9.00
CA GLY A 188 -29.66 -15.08 8.00
C GLY A 188 -28.86 -13.89 8.54
N LYS A 189 -28.36 -13.97 9.79
CA LYS A 189 -27.56 -12.90 10.42
C LYS A 189 -26.09 -13.03 10.03
N VAL A 190 -25.51 -11.92 9.63
CA VAL A 190 -24.05 -11.79 9.34
C VAL A 190 -23.62 -10.40 9.77
N VAL A 191 -22.41 -10.31 10.35
CA VAL A 191 -21.78 -9.01 10.58
C VAL A 191 -21.18 -8.54 9.26
N CYS A 192 -21.45 -7.30 8.91
CA CYS A 192 -20.88 -6.64 7.75
C CYS A 192 -20.08 -5.41 8.18
N THR A 193 -19.05 -5.07 7.44
CA THR A 193 -18.36 -3.78 7.54
C THR A 193 -18.85 -2.88 6.42
N ILE A 194 -19.43 -1.75 6.77
CA ILE A 194 -19.63 -0.65 5.82
C ILE A 194 -18.38 0.24 5.86
N GLN A 195 -17.79 0.48 4.70
CA GLN A 195 -16.57 1.25 4.54
C GLN A 195 -16.78 2.43 3.61
N PHE A 196 -16.27 3.60 4.01
CA PHE A 196 -16.26 4.85 3.26
C PHE A 196 -14.83 5.26 3.01
N ILE A 197 -14.49 5.58 1.76
CA ILE A 197 -13.14 6.05 1.37
C ILE A 197 -13.26 7.33 0.57
N ASP A 198 -12.75 8.43 1.09
CA ASP A 198 -12.61 9.68 0.34
C ASP A 198 -11.59 9.54 -0.79
N VAL A 199 -12.01 9.88 -2.00
CA VAL A 199 -11.20 9.67 -3.22
C VAL A 199 -9.95 10.55 -3.23
N LEU A 200 -10.05 11.80 -2.78
CA LEU A 200 -8.91 12.72 -2.79
C LEU A 200 -7.89 12.38 -1.71
N THR A 201 -8.32 12.29 -0.46
CA THR A 201 -7.41 12.19 0.69
C THR A 201 -7.07 10.74 1.05
N GLY A 202 -7.96 9.80 0.75
CA GLY A 202 -7.93 8.44 1.27
C GLY A 202 -8.40 8.32 2.70
N TRP A 203 -9.03 9.37 3.24
CA TRP A 203 -9.69 9.30 4.54
C TRP A 203 -10.67 8.15 4.58
N SER A 204 -10.63 7.36 5.64
CA SER A 204 -11.30 6.08 5.69
C SER A 204 -12.11 5.96 6.97
N GLU A 205 -13.40 5.65 6.81
CA GLU A 205 -14.33 5.39 7.90
C GLU A 205 -14.87 3.97 7.79
N ARG A 206 -15.06 3.31 8.93
CA ARG A 206 -15.57 1.93 8.97
C ARG A 206 -16.50 1.75 10.15
N PHE A 207 -17.58 1.00 9.94
CA PHE A 207 -18.58 0.67 10.97
C PHE A 207 -19.01 -0.78 10.79
N ALA A 208 -19.12 -1.49 11.91
CA ALA A 208 -19.67 -2.83 11.92
C ALA A 208 -21.21 -2.76 12.07
N ILE A 209 -21.93 -3.47 11.21
CA ILE A 209 -23.38 -3.62 11.27
C ILE A 209 -23.76 -5.10 11.37
N LEU A 210 -24.87 -5.40 12.02
CA LEU A 210 -25.41 -6.76 12.10
C LEU A 210 -26.61 -6.88 11.18
N GLY A 211 -26.49 -7.68 10.13
CA GLY A 211 -27.47 -7.81 9.06
C GLY A 211 -27.44 -6.62 8.10
N LEU A 212 -28.31 -6.67 7.09
CA LEU A 212 -28.42 -5.68 6.00
C LEU A 212 -29.71 -4.87 6.06
N ALA A 213 -30.32 -4.76 7.24
CA ALA A 213 -31.53 -3.95 7.41
C ALA A 213 -31.20 -2.46 7.14
N SER A 214 -32.11 -1.76 6.43
CA SER A 214 -31.94 -0.34 6.09
C SER A 214 -31.66 0.54 7.30
N LEU A 215 -32.24 0.22 8.47
CA LEU A 215 -32.02 0.93 9.72
C LEU A 215 -30.58 0.76 10.25
N ALA A 216 -29.98 -0.42 10.09
CA ALA A 216 -28.59 -0.65 10.51
C ALA A 216 -27.60 0.11 9.61
N ILE A 217 -27.87 0.15 8.31
CA ILE A 217 -27.07 0.95 7.35
C ILE A 217 -27.25 2.44 7.64
N TRP A 218 -28.48 2.87 7.94
CA TRP A 218 -28.78 4.25 8.28
C TRP A 218 -28.05 4.71 9.57
N ASP A 219 -28.06 3.88 10.61
CA ASP A 219 -27.28 4.14 11.83
C ASP A 219 -25.79 4.34 11.53
N ALA A 220 -25.20 3.46 10.72
CA ALA A 220 -23.81 3.60 10.29
C ALA A 220 -23.56 4.91 9.52
N LEU A 221 -24.49 5.33 8.65
CA LEU A 221 -24.41 6.61 7.93
C LEU A 221 -24.50 7.82 8.88
N GLN A 222 -25.32 7.77 9.92
CA GLN A 222 -25.39 8.83 10.94
C GLN A 222 -24.08 8.92 11.73
N ARG A 223 -23.54 7.80 12.15
CA ARG A 223 -22.24 7.73 12.84
C ARG A 223 -21.11 8.27 11.94
N PHE A 224 -21.12 7.92 10.66
CA PHE A 224 -20.21 8.45 9.67
C PHE A 224 -20.31 9.98 9.56
N LYS A 225 -21.53 10.53 9.40
CA LYS A 225 -21.79 11.96 9.33
C LYS A 225 -21.26 12.72 10.54
N GLN A 226 -21.42 12.17 11.75
CA GLN A 226 -20.94 12.77 13.00
C GLN A 226 -19.42 12.76 13.12
N ARG A 227 -18.74 11.73 12.61
CA ARG A 227 -17.30 11.56 12.76
C ARG A 227 -16.48 12.19 11.64
N CYS A 228 -17.04 12.28 10.44
CA CYS A 228 -16.34 12.84 9.27
C CYS A 228 -15.92 14.30 9.51
N PRO A 229 -14.63 14.65 9.41
CA PRO A 229 -14.13 15.97 9.77
C PRO A 229 -14.31 17.03 8.69
N PHE A 230 -14.95 16.70 7.57
CA PHE A 230 -15.21 17.60 6.44
C PHE A 230 -16.56 17.30 5.80
N PRO A 231 -17.10 18.24 4.98
CA PRO A 231 -18.42 18.06 4.36
C PRO A 231 -18.47 16.82 3.46
N ILE A 232 -19.54 16.04 3.59
CA ILE A 232 -19.85 14.90 2.72
C ILE A 232 -20.62 15.45 1.53
N ARG A 233 -20.04 15.39 0.33
CA ARG A 233 -20.58 15.91 -0.93
C ARG A 233 -21.24 14.85 -1.77
N GLU A 234 -20.63 13.68 -1.83
CA GLU A 234 -21.09 12.56 -2.64
C GLU A 234 -20.84 11.23 -1.91
N LEU A 235 -21.83 10.36 -1.97
CA LEU A 235 -21.70 8.96 -1.56
C LEU A 235 -21.95 8.07 -2.77
N HIS A 236 -20.90 7.45 -3.27
CA HIS A 236 -20.89 6.59 -4.44
C HIS A 236 -20.94 5.13 -4.01
N PHE A 237 -22.05 4.46 -4.30
CA PHE A 237 -22.29 3.08 -3.94
C PHE A 237 -21.99 2.14 -5.12
N ASP A 238 -21.75 0.87 -4.82
CA ASP A 238 -21.96 -0.17 -5.83
C ASP A 238 -23.47 -0.34 -6.13
N ASN A 239 -23.80 -1.22 -7.07
CA ASN A 239 -25.20 -1.48 -7.41
C ASN A 239 -25.91 -2.42 -6.40
N GLY A 240 -25.43 -2.52 -5.17
CA GLY A 240 -26.03 -3.36 -4.13
C GLY A 240 -27.44 -2.89 -3.73
N PRO A 241 -28.46 -3.78 -3.71
CA PRO A 241 -29.83 -3.42 -3.28
C PRO A 241 -29.88 -2.99 -1.82
N GLU A 242 -28.90 -3.36 -1.03
CA GLU A 242 -28.77 -2.97 0.37
C GLU A 242 -28.61 -1.46 0.56
N PHE A 243 -27.92 -0.79 -0.37
CA PHE A 243 -27.71 0.67 -0.34
C PHE A 243 -28.82 1.44 -1.06
N ILE A 244 -29.35 0.84 -2.13
CA ILE A 244 -30.27 1.52 -3.03
C ILE A 244 -31.68 0.96 -2.81
N ASN A 245 -32.31 1.48 -1.77
CA ASN A 245 -33.70 1.18 -1.45
C ASN A 245 -34.48 2.46 -1.08
N SER A 246 -35.80 2.39 -1.13
CA SER A 246 -36.70 3.55 -0.93
C SER A 246 -36.50 4.23 0.44
N VAL A 247 -36.18 3.46 1.48
CA VAL A 247 -35.99 3.99 2.84
C VAL A 247 -34.74 4.85 2.90
N LEU A 248 -33.60 4.36 2.40
CA LEU A 248 -32.35 5.11 2.40
C LEU A 248 -32.42 6.33 1.49
N ILE A 249 -33.02 6.22 0.30
CA ILE A 249 -33.25 7.37 -0.60
C ILE A 249 -34.04 8.47 0.09
N ALA A 250 -35.12 8.11 0.81
CA ALA A 250 -35.91 9.10 1.57
C ALA A 250 -35.13 9.75 2.72
N CYS A 251 -34.23 8.98 3.38
CA CYS A 251 -33.35 9.49 4.43
C CYS A 251 -32.31 10.45 3.89
N PHE A 252 -31.73 10.16 2.73
CA PHE A 252 -30.76 11.09 2.06
C PHE A 252 -31.42 12.45 1.80
N GLY A 253 -32.63 12.50 1.28
CA GLY A 253 -33.34 13.75 0.99
C GLY A 253 -33.65 14.61 2.23
N ARG A 254 -33.73 14.01 3.43
CA ARG A 254 -34.07 14.72 4.67
C ARG A 254 -32.88 15.18 5.47
N GLU A 255 -31.84 14.36 5.61
CA GLU A 255 -30.78 14.58 6.58
C GLU A 255 -29.39 14.79 5.96
N LEU A 256 -29.20 14.39 4.72
CA LEU A 256 -27.98 14.61 3.94
C LEU A 256 -28.26 15.52 2.73
N VAL A 257 -28.97 16.62 2.95
CA VAL A 257 -29.51 17.52 1.90
C VAL A 257 -28.46 18.00 0.90
N ASN A 258 -27.20 18.12 1.31
CA ASN A 258 -26.09 18.56 0.45
C ASN A 258 -25.24 17.39 -0.07
N CYS A 259 -25.64 16.14 0.17
CA CYS A 259 -24.92 14.96 -0.28
C CYS A 259 -25.67 14.32 -1.46
N ILE A 260 -24.95 14.08 -2.54
CA ILE A 260 -25.50 13.46 -3.76
C ILE A 260 -25.23 11.95 -3.67
N PRO A 261 -26.26 11.09 -3.56
CA PRO A 261 -26.07 9.66 -3.74
C PRO A 261 -25.87 9.35 -5.24
N THR A 262 -24.82 8.62 -5.55
CA THR A 262 -24.54 8.13 -6.91
C THR A 262 -24.24 6.63 -6.89
N ARG A 263 -24.25 5.99 -8.04
CA ARG A 263 -23.94 4.57 -8.17
C ARG A 263 -23.04 4.26 -9.36
N GLY A 264 -22.27 3.19 -9.24
CA GLY A 264 -21.44 2.67 -10.32
C GLY A 264 -22.27 2.12 -11.49
N ARG A 265 -21.60 1.94 -12.62
CA ARG A 265 -22.21 1.29 -13.80
C ARG A 265 -22.38 -0.20 -13.54
N PRO A 266 -23.49 -0.80 -13.98
CA PRO A 266 -23.69 -2.24 -13.91
C PRO A 266 -22.52 -2.99 -14.56
N HIS A 267 -22.01 -4.02 -13.88
CA HIS A 267 -20.89 -4.88 -14.37
C HIS A 267 -19.53 -4.21 -14.57
N TYR A 268 -19.33 -2.95 -14.13
CA TYR A 268 -18.04 -2.25 -14.20
C TYR A 268 -17.35 -2.21 -12.82
N HIS A 269 -16.62 -3.26 -12.48
CA HIS A 269 -15.90 -3.39 -11.20
C HIS A 269 -14.85 -2.31 -10.92
N ASN A 270 -14.46 -1.53 -11.92
CA ASN A 270 -13.45 -0.48 -11.76
C ASN A 270 -14.02 0.86 -11.26
N ASP A 271 -15.32 0.98 -11.08
CA ASP A 271 -15.94 2.24 -10.69
C ASP A 271 -15.74 2.54 -9.20
N ASN A 272 -15.62 1.50 -8.33
CA ASN A 272 -15.36 1.58 -6.89
C ASN A 272 -13.93 1.14 -6.52
N ARG A 273 -12.94 1.56 -7.29
CA ARG A 273 -11.56 1.04 -7.21
C ARG A 273 -10.83 1.34 -5.91
N PHE A 274 -11.11 2.46 -5.24
CA PHE A 274 -10.41 2.83 -4.02
C PHE A 274 -10.92 2.03 -2.83
N VAL A 275 -12.24 1.90 -2.70
CA VAL A 275 -12.84 1.12 -1.62
C VAL A 275 -12.58 -0.37 -1.79
N GLU A 276 -12.64 -0.92 -3.00
CA GLU A 276 -12.28 -2.33 -3.28
C GLU A 276 -10.84 -2.66 -2.88
N GLN A 277 -9.90 -1.79 -3.25
CA GLN A 277 -8.49 -1.94 -2.85
C GLN A 277 -8.35 -1.91 -1.32
N LYS A 278 -9.08 -1.03 -0.65
CA LYS A 278 -9.05 -0.88 0.81
C LYS A 278 -9.74 -2.04 1.51
N ASN A 279 -10.84 -2.57 1.00
CA ASN A 279 -11.47 -3.78 1.52
C ASN A 279 -10.49 -4.96 1.56
N SER A 280 -9.69 -5.13 0.52
CA SER A 280 -8.65 -6.16 0.50
C SER A 280 -7.54 -5.91 1.51
N SER A 281 -7.08 -4.66 1.67
CA SER A 281 -5.90 -4.33 2.49
C SER A 281 -6.23 -3.99 3.94
N LEU A 282 -7.45 -3.50 4.23
CA LEU A 282 -7.84 -3.03 5.58
C LEU A 282 -8.82 -3.94 6.30
N VAL A 283 -9.61 -4.72 5.56
CA VAL A 283 -10.60 -5.62 6.17
C VAL A 283 -10.17 -7.06 5.98
N ARG A 284 -10.12 -7.54 4.73
CA ARG A 284 -9.83 -8.94 4.44
C ARG A 284 -8.40 -9.38 4.81
N ALA A 285 -7.43 -8.46 4.78
CA ALA A 285 -6.06 -8.76 5.20
C ALA A 285 -5.95 -9.04 6.70
N TYR A 286 -6.84 -8.47 7.53
CA TYR A 286 -6.85 -8.64 8.98
C TYR A 286 -7.80 -9.73 9.45
N PHE A 287 -8.98 -9.84 8.85
CA PHE A 287 -10.03 -10.75 9.32
C PHE A 287 -10.18 -12.00 8.45
N GLY A 288 -9.61 -12.01 7.24
CA GLY A 288 -9.78 -13.12 6.31
C GLY A 288 -11.25 -13.44 6.06
N THR A 289 -11.62 -14.68 6.38
CA THR A 289 -13.01 -15.22 6.27
C THR A 289 -13.63 -15.54 7.63
N LEU A 290 -13.23 -14.83 8.72
CA LEU A 290 -13.80 -15.05 10.05
C LEU A 290 -15.34 -14.95 10.00
N PRO A 291 -16.08 -15.97 10.44
CA PRO A 291 -17.56 -15.97 10.43
C PRO A 291 -18.08 -15.17 11.63
N LEU A 292 -18.40 -13.90 11.42
CA LEU A 292 -18.94 -13.02 12.45
C LEU A 292 -20.47 -12.91 12.27
N HIS A 293 -21.26 -13.30 13.30
CA HIS A 293 -22.72 -13.36 13.19
C HIS A 293 -23.48 -12.94 14.46
N THR A 294 -22.78 -12.57 15.54
CA THR A 294 -23.40 -12.17 16.83
C THR A 294 -23.31 -10.66 17.07
N ALA A 295 -24.17 -10.15 17.97
CA ALA A 295 -24.08 -8.77 18.45
C ALA A 295 -22.75 -8.50 19.18
N ALA A 296 -22.22 -9.49 19.89
CA ALA A 296 -20.92 -9.39 20.56
C ALA A 296 -19.76 -9.25 19.52
N HIS A 297 -19.79 -10.04 18.44
CA HIS A 297 -18.85 -9.90 17.34
C HIS A 297 -18.91 -8.52 16.68
N ARG A 298 -20.14 -8.00 16.43
CA ARG A 298 -20.31 -6.66 15.90
C ARG A 298 -19.71 -5.59 16.82
N GLN A 299 -19.99 -5.69 18.11
CA GLN A 299 -19.47 -4.71 19.10
C GLN A 299 -17.96 -4.75 19.20
N ALA A 300 -17.35 -5.93 19.26
CA ALA A 300 -15.89 -6.08 19.29
C ALA A 300 -15.24 -5.53 18.01
N LEU A 301 -15.87 -5.76 16.85
CA LEU A 301 -15.38 -5.23 15.58
C LEU A 301 -15.53 -3.70 15.50
N ASP A 302 -16.61 -3.12 16.01
CA ASP A 302 -16.79 -1.67 16.08
C ASP A 302 -15.71 -1.02 16.95
N GLN A 303 -15.41 -1.60 18.12
CA GLN A 303 -14.36 -1.10 19.01
C GLN A 303 -12.98 -1.13 18.31
N LEU A 304 -12.67 -2.21 17.65
CA LEU A 304 -11.44 -2.33 16.85
C LEU A 304 -11.37 -1.27 15.74
N TYR A 305 -12.49 -0.90 15.13
CA TYR A 305 -12.52 0.13 14.09
C TYR A 305 -12.25 1.54 14.61
N GLU A 306 -12.45 1.82 15.89
CA GLU A 306 -12.03 3.09 16.51
C GLU A 306 -10.49 3.21 16.48
N ASP A 307 -9.77 2.17 16.89
CA ASP A 307 -8.31 2.14 16.86
C ASP A 307 -7.77 2.12 15.41
N MET A 308 -8.40 1.34 14.54
CA MET A 308 -8.04 1.31 13.12
C MET A 308 -8.32 2.65 12.42
N TRP A 309 -9.31 3.44 12.86
CA TRP A 309 -9.57 4.78 12.34
C TRP A 309 -8.38 5.72 12.60
N LEU A 310 -7.86 5.74 13.84
CA LEU A 310 -6.66 6.49 14.19
C LEU A 310 -5.47 6.01 13.37
N PHE A 311 -5.21 4.70 13.37
CA PHE A 311 -4.04 4.13 12.72
C PHE A 311 -3.97 4.44 11.22
N TYR A 312 -5.07 4.23 10.50
CA TYR A 312 -5.08 4.39 9.05
C TYR A 312 -5.16 5.83 8.58
N ASN A 313 -5.86 6.70 9.29
CA ASN A 313 -6.00 8.08 8.86
C ASN A 313 -4.81 8.95 9.25
N PHE A 314 -4.14 8.64 10.37
CA PHE A 314 -3.09 9.49 10.93
C PHE A 314 -1.68 8.98 10.63
N PHE A 315 -1.48 7.66 10.53
CA PHE A 315 -0.14 7.07 10.45
C PHE A 315 0.12 6.25 9.18
N GLN A 316 -0.91 5.75 8.49
CA GLN A 316 -0.73 4.95 7.28
C GLN A 316 -0.67 5.81 6.01
N PRO A 317 0.51 6.01 5.39
CA PRO A 317 0.61 6.79 4.17
C PRO A 317 -0.02 6.04 2.99
N VAL A 318 -0.69 6.78 2.13
CA VAL A 318 -1.32 6.30 0.90
C VAL A 318 -0.69 6.93 -0.33
N LEU A 319 -0.60 6.16 -1.41
CA LEU A 319 -0.19 6.64 -2.73
C LEU A 319 -1.43 7.04 -3.53
N ARG A 320 -1.37 8.14 -4.27
CA ARG A 320 -2.40 8.57 -5.21
C ARG A 320 -1.85 8.65 -6.61
N GLN A 321 -2.67 8.24 -7.58
CA GLN A 321 -2.32 8.34 -8.98
C GLN A 321 -2.38 9.81 -9.41
N THR A 322 -1.31 10.32 -10.02
CA THR A 322 -1.21 11.70 -10.53
C THR A 322 -1.28 11.77 -12.05
N GLU A 323 -1.02 10.66 -12.72
CA GLU A 323 -1.02 10.62 -14.17
C GLU A 323 -1.37 9.22 -14.69
N ARG A 324 -2.11 9.18 -15.82
CA ARG A 324 -2.46 7.95 -16.52
C ARG A 324 -2.25 8.16 -18.02
N LYS A 325 -1.21 7.53 -18.58
CA LYS A 325 -0.91 7.65 -20.03
C LYS A 325 -0.91 6.28 -20.69
N PRO A 326 -1.58 6.12 -21.83
CA PRO A 326 -1.38 4.95 -22.67
C PRO A 326 0.03 5.01 -23.28
N VAL A 327 0.76 3.90 -23.21
CA VAL A 327 2.09 3.75 -23.81
C VAL A 327 2.04 2.56 -24.76
N SER A 328 2.36 2.78 -26.03
CA SER A 328 2.46 1.70 -27.01
C SER A 328 3.71 0.87 -26.73
N GLY A 329 3.51 -0.43 -26.48
CA GLY A 329 4.61 -1.38 -26.36
C GLY A 329 5.14 -1.81 -27.74
N SER A 330 6.35 -2.40 -27.78
CA SER A 330 7.01 -2.89 -29.01
C SER A 330 6.20 -3.90 -29.83
N ASN A 331 5.18 -4.52 -29.23
CA ASN A 331 4.32 -5.53 -29.86
C ASN A 331 2.91 -5.02 -30.16
N GLY A 332 2.69 -3.71 -30.30
CA GLY A 332 1.37 -3.11 -30.56
C GLY A 332 0.40 -3.16 -29.36
N ILE A 333 0.80 -3.71 -28.22
CA ILE A 333 -0.03 -3.78 -27.00
C ILE A 333 0.02 -2.43 -26.29
N ILE A 334 -1.13 -1.77 -26.14
CA ILE A 334 -1.24 -0.53 -25.38
C ILE A 334 -1.19 -0.87 -23.89
N ARG A 335 -0.16 -0.39 -23.20
CA ARG A 335 -0.04 -0.47 -21.75
C ARG A 335 -0.36 0.87 -21.11
N ILE A 336 -1.06 0.86 -19.98
CA ILE A 336 -1.34 2.09 -19.23
C ILE A 336 -0.21 2.31 -18.22
N ARG A 337 0.59 3.35 -18.45
CA ARG A 337 1.57 3.82 -17.46
C ARG A 337 0.85 4.71 -16.45
N ARG A 338 0.96 4.35 -15.18
CA ARG A 338 0.43 5.13 -14.04
C ARG A 338 1.60 5.75 -13.29
N LYS A 339 1.51 7.04 -13.00
CA LYS A 339 2.43 7.73 -12.10
C LYS A 339 1.73 7.96 -10.77
N GLN A 340 2.44 7.75 -9.69
CA GLN A 340 1.94 8.00 -8.34
C GLN A 340 2.69 9.18 -7.73
N ASP A 341 2.05 9.88 -6.81
CA ASP A 341 2.67 10.94 -6.04
C ASP A 341 3.56 10.39 -4.91
N ARG A 342 4.15 11.29 -4.12
CA ARG A 342 4.81 10.92 -2.86
C ARG A 342 3.77 10.48 -1.84
N ALA A 343 4.00 9.34 -1.19
CA ALA A 343 3.09 8.83 -0.17
C ALA A 343 2.94 9.81 1.00
N ARG A 344 1.69 10.07 1.40
CA ARG A 344 1.30 10.92 2.55
C ARG A 344 0.15 10.27 3.28
N THR A 345 0.01 10.53 4.58
CA THR A 345 -1.15 10.06 5.34
C THR A 345 -2.43 10.75 4.86
N PRO A 346 -3.62 10.14 5.05
CA PRO A 346 -4.90 10.83 4.82
C PRO A 346 -5.00 12.16 5.56
N LEU A 347 -4.51 12.24 6.81
CA LEU A 347 -4.45 13.48 7.57
C LEU A 347 -3.57 14.53 6.86
N ASP A 348 -2.34 14.20 6.46
CA ASP A 348 -1.45 15.14 5.76
C ASP A 348 -2.09 15.67 4.46
N ARG A 349 -2.86 14.82 3.76
CA ARG A 349 -3.60 15.22 2.56
C ARG A 349 -4.76 16.15 2.89
N LEU A 350 -5.53 15.83 3.93
CA LEU A 350 -6.66 16.62 4.37
C LEU A 350 -6.23 18.01 4.81
N LEU A 351 -5.12 18.12 5.55
CA LEU A 351 -4.58 19.42 5.99
C LEU A 351 -4.10 20.33 4.82
N THR A 352 -3.80 19.74 3.67
CA THR A 352 -3.37 20.46 2.46
C THR A 352 -4.47 20.57 1.39
N ALA A 353 -5.65 19.99 1.63
CA ALA A 353 -6.77 19.99 0.69
C ALA A 353 -7.40 21.39 0.56
N LYS A 354 -8.12 21.56 -0.55
CA LYS A 354 -8.92 22.78 -0.81
C LYS A 354 -10.36 22.37 -1.09
N PRO A 355 -11.35 23.06 -0.52
CA PRO A 355 -11.23 24.09 0.52
C PRO A 355 -10.65 23.52 1.82
N PRO A 356 -9.96 24.35 2.64
CA PRO A 356 -9.41 23.90 3.91
C PRO A 356 -10.53 23.58 4.90
N ILE A 357 -10.30 22.57 5.76
CA ILE A 357 -11.17 22.30 6.91
C ILE A 357 -11.03 23.43 7.95
N SER A 358 -12.02 23.54 8.87
CA SER A 358 -12.00 24.59 9.90
C SER A 358 -10.72 24.48 10.77
N ARG A 359 -10.22 25.65 11.22
CA ARG A 359 -9.04 25.70 12.10
C ARG A 359 -9.23 24.87 13.36
N GLN A 360 -10.41 24.92 13.98
CA GLN A 360 -10.73 24.12 15.15
C GLN A 360 -10.63 22.61 14.87
N THR A 361 -11.11 22.15 13.71
CA THR A 361 -11.00 20.77 13.29
C THR A 361 -9.53 20.38 13.06
N GLN A 362 -8.74 21.26 12.42
CA GLN A 362 -7.30 21.01 12.20
C GLN A 362 -6.56 20.83 13.53
N GLU A 363 -6.75 21.76 14.47
CA GLU A 363 -6.10 21.73 15.79
C GLU A 363 -6.49 20.47 16.56
N ARG A 364 -7.76 20.08 16.56
CA ARG A 364 -8.24 18.84 17.18
C ARG A 364 -7.58 17.59 16.59
N LEU A 365 -7.51 17.50 15.24
CA LEU A 365 -6.91 16.32 14.57
C LEU A 365 -5.40 16.26 14.79
N LEU A 366 -4.71 17.40 14.79
CA LEU A 366 -3.27 17.48 15.05
C LEU A 366 -2.94 17.09 16.49
N LEU A 367 -3.74 17.55 17.46
CA LEU A 367 -3.58 17.17 18.87
C LEU A 367 -3.78 15.66 19.05
N LEU A 368 -4.86 15.12 18.48
CA LEU A 368 -5.13 13.67 18.52
C LEU A 368 -3.99 12.86 17.87
N CYS A 369 -3.41 13.34 16.78
CA CYS A 369 -2.24 12.71 16.16
C CYS A 369 -1.01 12.76 17.09
N ALA A 370 -0.77 13.91 17.72
CA ALA A 370 0.38 14.10 18.62
C ALA A 370 0.31 13.19 19.85
N ASP A 371 -0.89 13.01 20.38
CA ASP A 371 -1.14 12.21 21.60
C ASP A 371 -1.21 10.69 21.33
N THR A 372 -1.18 10.26 20.08
CA THR A 372 -1.33 8.84 19.71
C THR A 372 0.02 8.19 19.40
N ASN A 373 0.39 7.16 20.18
CA ASN A 373 1.55 6.31 19.89
C ASN A 373 1.18 5.25 18.84
N PRO A 374 1.73 5.30 17.60
CA PRO A 374 1.35 4.38 16.53
C PRO A 374 1.78 2.93 16.77
N LEU A 375 2.87 2.70 17.49
CA LEU A 375 3.35 1.34 17.79
C LEU A 375 2.47 0.68 18.85
N ALA A 376 2.11 1.41 19.91
CA ALA A 376 1.18 0.94 20.93
C ALA A 376 -0.21 0.69 20.32
N LEU A 377 -0.68 1.60 19.47
CA LEU A 377 -1.96 1.48 18.76
C LEU A 377 -1.99 0.22 17.88
N LYS A 378 -0.93 -0.03 17.11
CA LYS A 378 -0.80 -1.26 16.31
C LYS A 378 -0.85 -2.51 17.17
N ARG A 379 -0.10 -2.55 18.30
CA ARG A 379 -0.12 -3.67 19.24
C ARG A 379 -1.53 -3.92 19.78
N GLY A 380 -2.27 -2.86 20.13
CA GLY A 380 -3.67 -2.92 20.56
C GLY A 380 -4.59 -3.51 19.49
N ILE A 381 -4.46 -3.04 18.25
CA ILE A 381 -5.22 -3.56 17.08
C ILE A 381 -4.98 -5.07 16.92
N HIS A 382 -3.73 -5.53 16.96
CA HIS A 382 -3.41 -6.96 16.81
C HIS A 382 -3.99 -7.79 17.97
N ALA A 383 -3.88 -7.31 19.20
CA ALA A 383 -4.47 -7.99 20.38
C ALA A 383 -6.00 -8.11 20.27
N GLN A 384 -6.69 -7.07 19.80
CA GLN A 384 -8.13 -7.10 19.59
C GLN A 384 -8.53 -8.06 18.45
N ILE A 385 -7.72 -8.19 17.40
CA ILE A 385 -7.94 -9.17 16.32
C ILE A 385 -7.82 -10.60 16.85
N GLU A 386 -6.82 -10.86 17.70
CA GLU A 386 -6.66 -12.17 18.36
C GLU A 386 -7.85 -12.50 19.26
N GLN A 387 -8.31 -11.52 20.08
CA GLN A 387 -9.50 -11.68 20.90
C GLN A 387 -10.75 -11.98 20.08
N LEU A 388 -10.98 -11.24 19.00
CA LEU A 388 -12.10 -11.47 18.08
C LEU A 388 -12.02 -12.88 17.46
N THR A 389 -10.82 -13.33 17.08
CA THR A 389 -10.59 -14.67 16.54
C THR A 389 -10.91 -15.76 17.59
N GLN A 390 -10.56 -15.53 18.87
CA GLN A 390 -10.87 -16.45 19.96
C GLN A 390 -12.38 -16.48 20.23
N MET A 391 -13.07 -15.33 20.20
CA MET A 391 -14.54 -15.27 20.35
C MET A 391 -15.24 -16.14 19.29
N VAL A 392 -14.78 -16.10 18.05
CA VAL A 392 -15.33 -16.93 16.96
C VAL A 392 -15.07 -18.41 17.18
N ARG A 393 -13.93 -18.80 17.76
CA ARG A 393 -13.61 -20.21 18.05
C ARG A 393 -14.45 -20.80 19.19
N ASN A 394 -14.93 -19.93 20.09
CA ASN A 394 -15.69 -20.32 21.27
C ASN A 394 -17.21 -20.20 21.05
N SER A 395 -17.67 -19.68 19.92
CA SER A 395 -19.09 -19.55 19.53
C SER A 395 -19.51 -20.65 18.56
#